data_30f9f09d0d0c1c7f8d2d41b4db45e2b8
#
_entry.id   30f9f09d0d0c1c7f8d2d41b4db45e2b8
#
_cell.length_a   1.000
_cell.length_b   1.000
_cell.length_c   1.000
_cell.angle_alpha   90.00
_cell.angle_beta   90.00
_cell.angle_gamma   90.00
#
_symmetry.space_group_name_H-M   'P 1'
#
loop_
_entity.id
_entity.type
_entity.pdbx_description
1 polymer ?
#
loop_
_entity_poly.entity_id
_entity_poly.type
_entity_poly.pdbx_seq_one_letter_code
_entity_poly.pdbx_strand_id
1 'polypeptide(L)'
;MRTAKKRIDKQKKAAFTLAEVLITLGIVGVVAALTLPALLTNVQAKIKAEQIRSAKYKFSLATEKMARLNLIGPYDSTDAFVDELQKHLKISKRCNASNLRGCWPYETVDLGNGKTWKIGETKTGAELGMTTDANNDYSSDNVGIVTADGTPMILSYNKKCSALDSLEKLTWATVDNKPESNASADCVASVFEINGTGKPNKLSNDVILFNAKKLGSACAFEVGSLCFSAPYQPTKPMTKAECEAEKDTWGISQCTSSAYPHDYWAAGVRHCGGISKVATTSDLAKLANTLYKDGKLDSNAAVALGITGSDITFYAADGGGGRYVWGYEFGQNSHRARSGLNRDWNDRPVICKGN
;
A
#
# COMPACT_ATOMS: atom_id res chain seq x y z
N MET A 1 -58.89 -59.48 37.02
CA MET A 1 -57.70 -59.16 36.28
C MET A 1 -58.02 -59.09 34.79
N ARG A 2 -58.10 -57.85 34.19
CA ARG A 2 -58.34 -57.67 32.74
C ARG A 2 -56.97 -57.24 32.08
N THR A 3 -56.47 -58.19 31.30
CA THR A 3 -55.22 -57.94 30.51
C THR A 3 -55.56 -57.10 29.31
N ALA A 4 -54.98 -55.85 29.29
CA ALA A 4 -55.08 -54.95 28.19
C ALA A 4 -54.14 -55.42 27.05
N LYS A 5 -54.68 -55.75 25.92
CA LYS A 5 -54.01 -56.18 24.70
C LYS A 5 -53.51 -54.90 23.96
N LYS A 6 -52.23 -54.59 24.03
CA LYS A 6 -51.56 -53.45 23.35
C LYS A 6 -51.60 -53.71 21.85
N ARG A 7 -52.43 -52.95 21.10
CA ARG A 7 -52.39 -52.94 19.62
C ARG A 7 -51.07 -52.26 19.17
N ILE A 8 -50.20 -52.99 18.52
CA ILE A 8 -49.08 -52.52 17.83
C ILE A 8 -49.51 -51.99 16.44
N ASP A 9 -49.58 -50.67 16.29
CA ASP A 9 -49.90 -50.04 15.03
C ASP A 9 -48.73 -50.26 14.06
N LYS A 10 -48.91 -51.15 13.07
CA LYS A 10 -47.96 -51.36 11.99
C LYS A 10 -48.02 -50.13 11.07
N GLN A 11 -47.14 -49.17 11.29
CA GLN A 11 -46.91 -48.14 10.29
C GLN A 11 -46.56 -48.80 8.95
N LYS A 12 -47.46 -48.70 7.97
CA LYS A 12 -47.17 -49.05 6.60
C LYS A 12 -46.05 -48.20 6.08
N LYS A 13 -44.84 -48.73 5.94
CA LYS A 13 -43.74 -48.08 5.23
C LYS A 13 -44.22 -47.93 3.79
N ALA A 14 -44.46 -46.68 3.39
CA ALA A 14 -44.69 -46.33 2.01
C ALA A 14 -43.39 -46.63 1.22
N ALA A 15 -43.44 -47.59 0.33
CA ALA A 15 -42.35 -47.87 -0.61
C ALA A 15 -42.62 -47.08 -1.89
N PHE A 16 -41.62 -46.36 -2.34
CA PHE A 16 -41.68 -45.63 -3.60
C PHE A 16 -41.78 -46.61 -4.77
N THR A 17 -42.56 -46.24 -5.77
CA THR A 17 -42.62 -47.01 -7.02
C THR A 17 -41.39 -46.72 -7.88
N LEU A 18 -40.96 -47.69 -8.69
CA LEU A 18 -39.83 -47.52 -9.60
C LEU A 18 -40.05 -46.33 -10.57
N ALA A 19 -41.30 -46.10 -10.98
CA ALA A 19 -41.67 -45.00 -11.84
C ALA A 19 -41.49 -43.63 -11.16
N GLU A 20 -41.88 -43.49 -9.90
CA GLU A 20 -41.66 -42.22 -9.13
C GLU A 20 -40.19 -41.90 -8.96
N VAL A 21 -39.37 -42.93 -8.69
CA VAL A 21 -37.91 -42.72 -8.58
C VAL A 21 -37.30 -42.31 -9.92
N LEU A 22 -37.70 -42.93 -11.01
CA LEU A 22 -37.18 -42.60 -12.37
C LEU A 22 -37.58 -41.17 -12.79
N ILE A 23 -38.83 -40.77 -12.54
CA ILE A 23 -39.34 -39.45 -12.87
C ILE A 23 -38.59 -38.38 -12.03
N THR A 24 -38.45 -38.59 -10.73
CA THR A 24 -37.76 -37.64 -9.85
C THR A 24 -36.29 -37.51 -10.20
N LEU A 25 -35.57 -38.59 -10.50
CA LEU A 25 -34.19 -38.56 -10.97
C LEU A 25 -34.07 -37.87 -12.31
N GLY A 26 -35.02 -38.08 -13.24
CA GLY A 26 -35.05 -37.38 -14.52
C GLY A 26 -35.20 -35.86 -14.35
N ILE A 27 -36.14 -35.40 -13.54
CA ILE A 27 -36.36 -33.97 -13.25
C ILE A 27 -35.13 -33.36 -12.56
N VAL A 28 -34.60 -34.01 -11.52
CA VAL A 28 -33.41 -33.54 -10.81
C VAL A 28 -32.21 -33.48 -11.76
N GLY A 29 -32.04 -34.48 -12.62
CA GLY A 29 -30.97 -34.50 -13.61
C GLY A 29 -31.03 -33.32 -14.57
N VAL A 30 -32.21 -33.00 -15.12
CA VAL A 30 -32.40 -31.87 -16.03
C VAL A 30 -32.17 -30.52 -15.30
N VAL A 31 -32.73 -30.35 -14.11
CA VAL A 31 -32.53 -29.14 -13.33
C VAL A 31 -31.05 -28.96 -12.97
N ALA A 32 -30.38 -30.03 -12.53
CA ALA A 32 -28.95 -29.97 -12.22
C ALA A 32 -28.09 -29.62 -13.46
N ALA A 33 -28.41 -30.25 -14.62
CA ALA A 33 -27.69 -29.99 -15.87
C ALA A 33 -27.80 -28.53 -16.32
N LEU A 34 -28.89 -27.84 -16.05
CA LEU A 34 -29.12 -26.44 -16.40
C LEU A 34 -28.52 -25.46 -15.36
N THR A 35 -28.50 -25.81 -14.09
CA THR A 35 -28.14 -24.92 -13.01
C THR A 35 -26.65 -25.02 -12.61
N LEU A 36 -26.05 -26.21 -12.65
CA LEU A 36 -24.66 -26.44 -12.25
C LEU A 36 -23.64 -25.61 -13.03
N PRO A 37 -23.70 -25.51 -14.37
CA PRO A 37 -22.71 -24.72 -15.11
C PRO A 37 -22.71 -23.24 -14.70
N ALA A 38 -23.89 -22.62 -14.54
CA ALA A 38 -24.02 -21.23 -14.13
C ALA A 38 -23.52 -20.99 -12.69
N LEU A 39 -23.79 -21.93 -11.78
CA LEU A 39 -23.31 -21.86 -10.41
C LEU A 39 -21.79 -21.99 -10.34
N LEU A 40 -21.21 -22.94 -11.07
CA LEU A 40 -19.76 -23.17 -11.09
C LEU A 40 -18.99 -21.96 -11.64
N THR A 41 -19.47 -21.33 -12.71
CA THR A 41 -18.83 -20.13 -13.27
C THR A 41 -18.82 -18.95 -12.27
N ASN A 42 -19.93 -18.74 -11.57
CA ASN A 42 -20.04 -17.69 -10.54
C ASN A 42 -19.13 -17.95 -9.34
N VAL A 43 -19.05 -19.22 -8.88
CA VAL A 43 -18.17 -19.59 -7.78
C VAL A 43 -16.71 -19.45 -8.18
N GLN A 44 -16.31 -19.90 -9.37
CA GLN A 44 -14.94 -19.75 -9.87
C GLN A 44 -14.54 -18.29 -10.01
N ALA A 45 -15.43 -17.43 -10.50
CA ALA A 45 -15.17 -15.99 -10.60
C ALA A 45 -14.91 -15.35 -9.22
N LYS A 46 -15.69 -15.73 -8.20
CA LYS A 46 -15.48 -15.24 -6.82
C LYS A 46 -14.18 -15.75 -6.23
N ILE A 47 -13.86 -17.02 -6.36
CA ILE A 47 -12.59 -17.60 -5.89
C ILE A 47 -11.41 -16.85 -6.51
N LYS A 48 -11.44 -16.63 -7.81
CA LYS A 48 -10.42 -15.92 -8.55
C LYS A 48 -10.27 -14.47 -8.06
N ALA A 49 -11.36 -13.75 -7.88
CA ALA A 49 -11.33 -12.38 -7.35
C ALA A 49 -10.67 -12.32 -5.96
N GLU A 50 -10.95 -13.27 -5.08
CA GLU A 50 -10.33 -13.36 -3.76
C GLU A 50 -8.84 -13.77 -3.82
N GLN A 51 -8.44 -14.63 -4.74
CA GLN A 51 -7.03 -14.96 -4.96
C GLN A 51 -6.24 -13.71 -5.42
N ILE A 52 -6.76 -12.97 -6.40
CA ILE A 52 -6.17 -11.70 -6.86
C ILE A 52 -6.04 -10.72 -5.69
N ARG A 53 -7.12 -10.55 -4.93
CA ARG A 53 -7.16 -9.65 -3.78
C ARG A 53 -6.13 -10.03 -2.72
N SER A 54 -6.05 -11.31 -2.39
CA SER A 54 -5.11 -11.82 -1.38
C SER A 54 -3.65 -11.63 -1.82
N ALA A 55 -3.30 -11.98 -3.06
CA ALA A 55 -1.96 -11.81 -3.60
C ALA A 55 -1.53 -10.33 -3.60
N LYS A 56 -2.40 -9.44 -4.12
CA LYS A 56 -2.17 -7.99 -4.12
C LYS A 56 -2.00 -7.43 -2.71
N TYR A 57 -2.89 -7.82 -1.80
CA TYR A 57 -2.86 -7.30 -0.44
C TYR A 57 -1.56 -7.62 0.29
N LYS A 58 -1.09 -8.86 0.21
CA LYS A 58 0.16 -9.26 0.88
C LYS A 58 1.38 -8.52 0.33
N PHE A 59 1.46 -8.40 -0.98
CA PHE A 59 2.56 -7.69 -1.62
C PHE A 59 2.51 -6.18 -1.36
N SER A 60 1.33 -5.56 -1.47
CA SER A 60 1.16 -4.14 -1.15
C SER A 60 1.47 -3.84 0.32
N LEU A 61 1.05 -4.71 1.25
CA LEU A 61 1.34 -4.54 2.67
C LEU A 61 2.85 -4.59 2.97
N ALA A 62 3.58 -5.54 2.35
CA ALA A 62 5.02 -5.64 2.53
C ALA A 62 5.75 -4.40 2.00
N THR A 63 5.44 -3.98 0.79
CA THR A 63 6.06 -2.82 0.15
C THR A 63 5.62 -1.49 0.77
N GLU A 64 4.38 -1.38 1.25
CA GLU A 64 3.92 -0.23 2.02
C GLU A 64 4.68 -0.11 3.36
N LYS A 65 4.96 -1.24 4.00
CA LYS A 65 5.83 -1.27 5.19
C LYS A 65 7.25 -0.83 4.85
N MET A 66 7.83 -1.31 3.75
CA MET A 66 9.14 -0.85 3.27
C MET A 66 9.13 0.66 2.99
N ALA A 67 8.09 1.16 2.34
CA ALA A 67 7.94 2.59 2.05
C ALA A 67 7.90 3.43 3.34
N ARG A 68 7.15 3.01 4.35
CA ARG A 68 7.08 3.70 5.65
C ARG A 68 8.40 3.69 6.42
N LEU A 69 9.25 2.71 6.16
CA LEU A 69 10.60 2.60 6.73
C LEU A 69 11.66 3.26 5.83
N ASN A 70 11.24 3.91 4.74
CA ASN A 70 12.09 4.50 3.72
C ASN A 70 13.04 3.49 3.03
N LEU A 71 12.57 2.24 2.89
CA LEU A 71 13.30 1.12 2.32
C LEU A 71 12.80 0.71 0.92
N ILE A 72 12.04 1.57 0.23
CA ILE A 72 11.54 1.25 -1.12
C ILE A 72 12.59 1.52 -2.21
N GLY A 73 13.59 2.29 -1.92
CA GLY A 73 14.70 2.63 -2.83
C GLY A 73 15.66 3.65 -2.23
N PRO A 74 16.73 4.00 -2.97
CA PRO A 74 17.10 3.43 -4.27
C PRO A 74 17.80 2.06 -4.17
N TYR A 75 17.64 1.23 -5.20
CA TYR A 75 18.39 -0.02 -5.39
C TYR A 75 18.96 -0.09 -6.81
N ASP A 76 20.14 -0.68 -6.95
CA ASP A 76 20.84 -0.80 -8.24
C ASP A 76 20.30 -1.96 -9.10
N SER A 77 19.50 -2.85 -8.52
CA SER A 77 18.97 -4.03 -9.21
C SER A 77 17.67 -4.52 -8.59
N THR A 78 16.90 -5.30 -9.35
CA THR A 78 15.72 -6.03 -8.83
C THR A 78 16.13 -7.01 -7.74
N ASP A 79 17.31 -7.61 -7.86
CA ASP A 79 17.83 -8.58 -6.91
C ASP A 79 18.06 -7.96 -5.53
N ALA A 80 18.69 -6.76 -5.48
CA ALA A 80 18.89 -6.00 -4.25
C ALA A 80 17.55 -5.55 -3.62
N PHE A 81 16.58 -5.14 -4.44
CA PHE A 81 15.23 -4.84 -3.96
C PHE A 81 14.56 -6.08 -3.33
N VAL A 82 14.69 -7.25 -3.95
CA VAL A 82 14.12 -8.51 -3.43
C VAL A 82 14.82 -8.96 -2.15
N ASP A 83 16.11 -8.67 -1.96
CA ASP A 83 16.83 -8.89 -0.70
C ASP A 83 16.20 -8.13 0.47
N GLU A 84 15.74 -6.91 0.23
CA GLU A 84 15.01 -6.16 1.25
C GLU A 84 13.57 -6.68 1.39
N LEU A 85 12.88 -6.91 0.26
CA LEU A 85 11.50 -7.37 0.25
C LEU A 85 11.29 -8.67 1.05
N GLN A 86 12.24 -9.61 0.99
CA GLN A 86 12.12 -10.88 1.71
C GLN A 86 12.13 -10.75 3.25
N LYS A 87 12.58 -9.63 3.79
CA LYS A 87 12.47 -9.32 5.22
C LYS A 87 11.04 -8.96 5.64
N HIS A 88 10.21 -8.59 4.68
CA HIS A 88 8.83 -8.12 4.88
C HIS A 88 7.77 -9.02 4.24
N LEU A 89 8.15 -9.82 3.25
CA LEU A 89 7.31 -10.80 2.57
C LEU A 89 7.94 -12.19 2.66
N LYS A 90 7.20 -13.18 3.16
CA LYS A 90 7.70 -14.57 3.21
C LYS A 90 7.78 -15.14 1.80
N ILE A 91 9.00 -15.36 1.33
CA ILE A 91 9.33 -15.97 0.03
C ILE A 91 9.78 -17.41 0.28
N SER A 92 9.16 -18.38 -0.40
CA SER A 92 9.50 -19.80 -0.33
C SER A 92 10.52 -20.22 -1.38
N LYS A 93 10.55 -19.52 -2.52
CA LYS A 93 11.49 -19.79 -3.62
C LYS A 93 11.85 -18.50 -4.33
N ARG A 94 13.10 -18.37 -4.79
CA ARG A 94 13.61 -17.28 -5.60
C ARG A 94 14.33 -17.83 -6.84
N CYS A 95 14.15 -17.17 -7.96
CA CYS A 95 14.71 -17.54 -9.26
C CYS A 95 15.28 -16.29 -9.94
N ASN A 96 16.47 -16.41 -10.51
CA ASN A 96 17.08 -15.34 -11.29
C ASN A 96 16.52 -15.29 -12.74
N ALA A 97 16.91 -14.27 -13.49
CA ALA A 97 16.45 -14.05 -14.87
C ALA A 97 16.76 -15.19 -15.82
N SER A 98 17.84 -15.95 -15.59
CA SER A 98 18.19 -17.12 -16.42
C SER A 98 17.32 -18.34 -16.13
N ASN A 99 16.60 -18.38 -15.00
CA ASN A 99 15.78 -19.49 -14.56
C ASN A 99 14.40 -19.06 -14.04
N LEU A 100 13.76 -18.06 -14.64
CA LEU A 100 12.42 -17.60 -14.26
C LEU A 100 11.39 -18.73 -14.30
N ARG A 101 11.55 -19.68 -15.22
CA ARG A 101 10.73 -20.89 -15.31
C ARG A 101 10.74 -21.74 -14.03
N GLY A 102 11.80 -21.65 -13.26
CA GLY A 102 11.87 -22.31 -11.95
C GLY A 102 10.84 -21.81 -10.94
N CYS A 103 10.39 -20.55 -11.06
CA CYS A 103 9.40 -19.92 -10.21
C CYS A 103 8.05 -19.71 -10.91
N TRP A 104 7.92 -20.00 -12.19
CA TRP A 104 6.71 -19.78 -12.98
C TRP A 104 6.15 -21.11 -13.51
N PRO A 105 4.85 -21.37 -13.42
CA PRO A 105 4.29 -22.71 -13.63
C PRO A 105 4.25 -23.16 -15.10
N TYR A 106 4.29 -22.23 -16.07
CA TYR A 106 4.19 -22.54 -17.50
C TYR A 106 5.13 -21.69 -18.36
N GLU A 107 5.30 -22.05 -19.62
CA GLU A 107 6.31 -21.46 -20.51
C GLU A 107 5.87 -20.12 -21.11
N THR A 108 4.59 -19.99 -21.45
CA THR A 108 4.09 -18.84 -22.19
C THR A 108 2.84 -18.23 -21.53
N VAL A 109 2.75 -16.89 -21.63
CA VAL A 109 1.59 -16.09 -21.23
C VAL A 109 0.98 -15.47 -22.47
N ASP A 110 -0.30 -15.68 -22.71
CA ASP A 110 -1.05 -15.00 -23.79
C ASP A 110 -1.33 -13.54 -23.36
N LEU A 111 -0.84 -12.59 -24.15
CA LEU A 111 -1.06 -11.15 -23.96
C LEU A 111 -2.33 -10.65 -24.64
N GLY A 112 -2.99 -11.50 -25.43
CA GLY A 112 -4.03 -11.09 -26.36
C GLY A 112 -3.45 -10.61 -27.70
N ASN A 113 -4.31 -10.41 -28.70
CA ASN A 113 -3.92 -9.95 -30.04
C ASN A 113 -2.83 -10.80 -30.73
N GLY A 114 -2.73 -12.09 -30.38
CA GLY A 114 -1.74 -13.00 -30.95
C GLY A 114 -0.32 -12.81 -30.44
N LYS A 115 -0.10 -11.95 -29.44
CA LYS A 115 1.20 -11.78 -28.76
C LYS A 115 1.31 -12.69 -27.56
N THR A 116 2.52 -13.17 -27.27
CA THR A 116 2.83 -13.99 -26.09
C THR A 116 4.12 -13.54 -25.43
N TRP A 117 4.20 -13.65 -24.12
CA TRP A 117 5.47 -13.66 -23.40
C TRP A 117 5.98 -15.09 -23.30
N LYS A 118 7.25 -15.30 -23.60
CA LYS A 118 7.96 -16.52 -23.27
C LYS A 118 8.75 -16.27 -21.98
N ILE A 119 8.34 -16.87 -20.90
CA ILE A 119 8.88 -16.57 -19.55
C ILE A 119 10.40 -16.75 -19.45
N GLY A 120 10.97 -17.72 -20.16
CA GLY A 120 12.43 -17.90 -20.23
C GLY A 120 13.17 -16.77 -20.98
N GLU A 121 12.47 -15.96 -21.77
CA GLU A 121 13.01 -14.85 -22.55
C GLU A 121 12.72 -13.47 -21.92
N THR A 122 11.87 -13.39 -20.89
CA THR A 122 11.51 -12.13 -20.19
C THR A 122 12.54 -11.79 -19.10
N LYS A 123 13.79 -11.52 -19.51
CA LYS A 123 14.90 -11.34 -18.56
C LYS A 123 14.91 -10.01 -17.85
N THR A 124 14.46 -8.94 -18.50
CA THR A 124 14.41 -7.57 -17.96
C THR A 124 13.00 -7.02 -17.98
N GLY A 125 12.78 -5.85 -17.36
CA GLY A 125 11.48 -5.19 -17.39
C GLY A 125 11.04 -4.79 -18.81
N ALA A 126 11.98 -4.58 -19.73
CA ALA A 126 11.66 -4.25 -21.12
C ALA A 126 10.86 -5.38 -21.81
N GLU A 127 11.21 -6.64 -21.57
CA GLU A 127 10.47 -7.79 -22.11
C GLU A 127 9.11 -7.99 -21.44
N LEU A 128 8.89 -7.37 -20.28
CA LEU A 128 7.58 -7.25 -19.62
C LEU A 128 6.81 -6.01 -20.09
N GLY A 129 7.32 -5.25 -21.06
CA GLY A 129 6.68 -4.05 -21.60
C GLY A 129 6.90 -2.79 -20.77
N MET A 130 7.90 -2.78 -19.86
CA MET A 130 8.27 -1.57 -19.13
C MET A 130 9.12 -0.65 -20.01
N THR A 131 8.84 0.64 -19.95
CA THR A 131 9.62 1.66 -20.69
C THR A 131 10.85 2.06 -19.88
N THR A 132 12.03 2.13 -20.54
CA THR A 132 13.22 2.79 -20.03
C THR A 132 13.34 4.15 -20.72
N ASP A 133 13.31 5.22 -19.92
CA ASP A 133 13.33 6.60 -20.38
C ASP A 133 14.07 7.51 -19.38
N ALA A 134 13.88 8.83 -19.46
CA ALA A 134 14.51 9.79 -18.54
C ALA A 134 14.12 9.53 -17.07
N ASN A 135 12.93 9.00 -16.80
CA ASN A 135 12.37 8.83 -15.45
C ASN A 135 12.36 7.36 -15.00
N ASN A 136 12.52 6.41 -15.89
CA ASN A 136 12.38 4.98 -15.62
C ASN A 136 13.57 4.20 -16.17
N ASP A 137 14.09 3.27 -15.39
CA ASP A 137 15.15 2.33 -15.78
C ASP A 137 14.85 0.92 -15.29
N TYR A 138 14.27 0.10 -16.18
CA TYR A 138 13.95 -1.31 -15.96
C TYR A 138 14.95 -2.25 -16.65
N SER A 139 16.21 -1.81 -16.79
CA SER A 139 17.26 -2.58 -17.44
C SER A 139 17.88 -3.68 -16.56
N SER A 140 17.58 -3.70 -15.27
CA SER A 140 18.05 -4.78 -14.41
C SER A 140 17.30 -6.09 -14.66
N ASP A 141 17.98 -7.20 -14.36
CA ASP A 141 17.41 -8.53 -14.48
C ASP A 141 16.16 -8.70 -13.62
N ASN A 142 15.14 -9.32 -14.18
CA ASN A 142 13.92 -9.69 -13.45
C ASN A 142 14.23 -10.78 -12.43
N VAL A 143 13.49 -10.78 -11.33
CA VAL A 143 13.56 -11.81 -10.30
C VAL A 143 12.21 -12.51 -10.19
N GLY A 144 12.21 -13.83 -10.34
CA GLY A 144 11.06 -14.67 -10.04
C GLY A 144 11.03 -15.02 -8.56
N ILE A 145 9.87 -14.95 -7.94
CA ILE A 145 9.65 -15.42 -6.58
C ILE A 145 8.39 -16.28 -6.50
N VAL A 146 8.36 -17.18 -5.51
CA VAL A 146 7.14 -17.84 -5.07
C VAL A 146 6.95 -17.49 -3.60
N THR A 147 5.82 -16.93 -3.26
CA THR A 147 5.51 -16.59 -1.86
C THR A 147 5.22 -17.84 -1.03
N ALA A 148 5.18 -17.72 0.29
CA ALA A 148 4.95 -18.86 1.18
C ALA A 148 3.58 -19.54 1.00
N ASP A 149 2.60 -18.82 0.42
CA ASP A 149 1.28 -19.34 0.05
C ASP A 149 1.23 -19.91 -1.38
N GLY A 150 2.39 -19.99 -2.05
CA GLY A 150 2.50 -20.61 -3.36
C GLY A 150 2.21 -19.69 -4.55
N THR A 151 2.03 -18.37 -4.34
CA THR A 151 1.78 -17.43 -5.44
C THR A 151 3.07 -17.13 -6.20
N PRO A 152 3.19 -17.47 -7.50
CA PRO A 152 4.33 -17.10 -8.33
C PRO A 152 4.25 -15.62 -8.74
N MET A 153 5.41 -14.97 -8.74
CA MET A 153 5.54 -13.57 -9.14
C MET A 153 6.83 -13.35 -9.93
N ILE A 154 6.80 -12.45 -10.89
CA ILE A 154 7.99 -11.89 -11.55
C ILE A 154 8.03 -10.41 -11.21
N LEU A 155 9.16 -9.96 -10.70
CA LEU A 155 9.39 -8.59 -10.27
C LEU A 155 10.42 -7.92 -11.17
N SER A 156 10.18 -6.65 -11.48
CA SER A 156 11.13 -5.77 -12.16
C SER A 156 11.20 -4.44 -11.39
N TYR A 157 12.39 -4.06 -10.97
CA TYR A 157 12.61 -2.84 -10.20
C TYR A 157 13.12 -1.71 -11.08
N ASN A 158 12.56 -0.52 -10.91
CA ASN A 158 13.04 0.70 -11.56
C ASN A 158 14.24 1.26 -10.78
N LYS A 159 15.44 1.21 -11.33
CA LYS A 159 16.66 1.75 -10.70
C LYS A 159 16.61 3.25 -10.42
N LYS A 160 15.71 3.98 -11.08
CA LYS A 160 15.45 5.41 -10.82
C LYS A 160 14.40 5.65 -9.73
N CYS A 161 13.84 4.58 -9.12
CA CYS A 161 12.99 4.75 -7.96
C CYS A 161 13.82 5.26 -6.78
N SER A 162 13.67 6.52 -6.44
CA SER A 162 14.26 7.12 -5.24
C SER A 162 13.46 6.73 -3.99
N ALA A 163 14.05 6.93 -2.82
CA ALA A 163 13.31 6.90 -1.56
C ALA A 163 12.07 7.81 -1.63
N LEU A 164 11.01 7.43 -0.92
CA LEU A 164 9.81 8.27 -0.85
C LEU A 164 10.11 9.55 -0.09
N ASP A 165 9.63 10.66 -0.61
CA ASP A 165 9.56 11.89 0.16
C ASP A 165 8.50 11.75 1.27
N SER A 166 8.62 12.55 2.34
CA SER A 166 7.72 12.50 3.51
C SER A 166 6.23 12.66 3.15
N LEU A 167 5.95 13.26 2.01
CA LEU A 167 4.60 13.46 1.50
C LEU A 167 4.19 12.46 0.41
N GLU A 168 5.14 11.72 -0.16
CA GLU A 168 4.85 10.71 -1.17
C GLU A 168 4.28 9.44 -0.53
N LYS A 169 3.34 8.82 -1.22
CA LYS A 169 2.78 7.52 -0.85
C LYS A 169 2.96 6.56 -2.02
N LEU A 170 3.19 5.30 -1.72
CA LEU A 170 3.01 4.26 -2.73
C LEU A 170 1.53 4.07 -3.00
N THR A 171 1.17 4.06 -4.26
CA THR A 171 -0.11 3.57 -4.74
C THR A 171 0.09 2.34 -5.59
N TRP A 172 -0.92 1.49 -5.62
CA TRP A 172 -0.89 0.25 -6.36
C TRP A 172 -1.97 0.29 -7.44
N ALA A 173 -1.56 0.15 -8.68
CA ALA A 173 -2.45 0.10 -9.81
C ALA A 173 -2.42 -1.30 -10.45
N THR A 174 -3.60 -1.84 -10.71
CA THR A 174 -3.74 -2.95 -11.66
C THR A 174 -3.69 -2.34 -13.04
N VAL A 175 -2.80 -2.85 -13.88
CA VAL A 175 -2.69 -2.38 -15.25
C VAL A 175 -3.68 -3.16 -16.10
N ASP A 176 -4.62 -2.45 -16.72
CA ASP A 176 -5.61 -3.04 -17.62
C ASP A 176 -4.94 -3.46 -18.92
N ASN A 177 -4.52 -4.72 -19.00
CA ASN A 177 -4.37 -5.53 -20.20
C ASN A 177 -3.44 -5.04 -21.32
N LYS A 178 -2.69 -3.96 -21.14
CA LYS A 178 -1.79 -3.46 -22.19
C LYS A 178 -0.38 -3.39 -21.67
N PRO A 179 0.57 -4.15 -22.25
CA PRO A 179 1.99 -4.00 -21.94
C PRO A 179 2.48 -2.55 -22.08
N GLU A 180 1.94 -1.83 -23.05
CA GLU A 180 2.28 -0.42 -23.30
C GLU A 180 1.80 0.53 -22.16
N SER A 181 0.83 0.11 -21.34
CA SER A 181 0.37 0.92 -20.21
C SER A 181 1.23 0.77 -18.95
N ASN A 182 2.21 -0.13 -18.98
CA ASN A 182 3.14 -0.37 -17.87
C ASN A 182 4.20 0.74 -17.73
N ALA A 183 4.36 1.59 -18.75
CA ALA A 183 5.31 2.71 -18.76
C ALA A 183 5.22 3.65 -17.55
N SER A 184 4.15 3.55 -16.76
CA SER A 184 3.90 4.39 -15.59
C SER A 184 4.20 3.73 -14.24
N ALA A 185 4.91 2.60 -14.21
CA ALA A 185 5.40 2.02 -12.97
C ALA A 185 6.65 2.75 -12.49
N ASP A 186 6.55 3.54 -11.44
CA ASP A 186 7.65 4.39 -10.99
C ASP A 186 8.69 3.67 -10.14
N CYS A 187 8.32 2.56 -9.48
CA CYS A 187 9.23 1.82 -8.60
C CYS A 187 9.30 0.33 -8.92
N VAL A 188 8.17 -0.37 -8.92
CA VAL A 188 8.15 -1.82 -9.10
C VAL A 188 7.05 -2.22 -10.06
N ALA A 189 7.42 -2.96 -11.09
CA ALA A 189 6.50 -3.72 -11.91
C ALA A 189 6.45 -5.15 -11.39
N SER A 190 5.26 -5.70 -11.24
CA SER A 190 5.07 -7.08 -10.80
C SER A 190 4.00 -7.80 -11.60
N VAL A 191 4.29 -9.06 -11.91
CA VAL A 191 3.39 -9.97 -12.60
C VAL A 191 3.08 -11.12 -11.67
N PHE A 192 1.81 -11.37 -11.41
CA PHE A 192 1.32 -12.44 -10.54
C PHE A 192 0.64 -13.52 -11.34
N GLU A 193 0.86 -14.76 -10.98
CA GLU A 193 0.08 -15.91 -11.41
C GLU A 193 -0.85 -16.35 -10.28
N ILE A 194 -2.15 -16.50 -10.54
CA ILE A 194 -3.14 -16.72 -9.49
C ILE A 194 -3.81 -18.09 -9.50
N ASN A 195 -3.73 -18.85 -10.59
CA ASN A 195 -4.38 -20.17 -10.71
C ASN A 195 -3.39 -21.35 -10.85
N GLY A 196 -2.08 -21.10 -10.74
CA GLY A 196 -1.03 -22.10 -10.82
C GLY A 196 -0.89 -22.65 -12.24
N THR A 197 -1.05 -23.97 -12.42
CA THR A 197 -0.95 -24.63 -13.73
C THR A 197 -2.26 -24.63 -14.53
N GLY A 198 -3.32 -24.02 -13.99
CA GLY A 198 -4.61 -23.91 -14.67
C GLY A 198 -4.54 -23.00 -15.90
N LYS A 199 -5.41 -23.26 -16.87
CA LYS A 199 -5.57 -22.39 -18.04
C LYS A 199 -6.60 -21.29 -17.73
N PRO A 200 -6.55 -20.12 -18.43
CA PRO A 200 -6.04 -19.94 -19.79
C PRO A 200 -4.60 -19.40 -19.93
N ASN A 201 -3.83 -19.15 -18.87
CA ASN A 201 -2.48 -18.54 -18.90
C ASN A 201 -2.48 -17.22 -19.66
N LYS A 202 -3.43 -16.36 -19.34
CA LYS A 202 -3.72 -15.13 -20.08
C LYS A 202 -3.63 -13.91 -19.21
N LEU A 203 -2.99 -12.87 -19.75
CA LEU A 203 -2.91 -11.57 -19.10
C LEU A 203 -4.34 -11.03 -18.81
N SER A 204 -4.51 -10.46 -17.62
CA SER A 204 -5.78 -9.98 -17.06
C SER A 204 -6.84 -11.03 -16.79
N ASN A 205 -6.52 -12.27 -17.01
CA ASN A 205 -7.37 -13.35 -16.60
C ASN A 205 -6.80 -14.01 -15.32
N ASP A 206 -5.75 -14.77 -15.44
CA ASP A 206 -5.01 -15.47 -14.39
C ASP A 206 -3.59 -14.93 -14.18
N VAL A 207 -3.08 -14.16 -15.14
CA VAL A 207 -1.86 -13.38 -15.02
C VAL A 207 -2.22 -11.90 -14.82
N ILE A 208 -1.80 -11.33 -13.72
CA ILE A 208 -2.17 -9.97 -13.33
C ILE A 208 -0.92 -9.09 -13.24
N LEU A 209 -0.94 -7.96 -13.95
CA LEU A 209 0.02 -6.88 -13.75
C LEU A 209 -0.39 -6.00 -12.58
N PHE A 210 0.57 -5.69 -11.71
CA PHE A 210 0.33 -4.92 -10.51
C PHE A 210 1.56 -4.05 -10.21
N ASN A 211 1.46 -2.77 -10.51
CA ASN A 211 2.57 -1.84 -10.46
C ASN A 211 2.51 -0.92 -9.25
N ALA A 212 3.63 -0.73 -8.59
CA ALA A 212 3.81 0.30 -7.57
C ALA A 212 4.23 1.61 -8.22
N LYS A 213 3.43 2.64 -7.98
CA LYS A 213 3.71 4.00 -8.39
C LYS A 213 3.92 4.88 -7.18
N LYS A 214 4.80 5.86 -7.31
CA LYS A 214 4.75 7.02 -6.44
C LYS A 214 3.53 7.84 -6.81
N LEU A 215 2.66 8.06 -5.84
CA LEU A 215 1.76 9.20 -5.89
C LEU A 215 2.57 10.40 -5.44
N GLY A 216 2.76 11.35 -6.33
CA GLY A 216 3.10 12.70 -5.93
C GLY A 216 2.14 13.09 -4.80
N SER A 217 2.65 13.71 -3.78
CA SER A 217 1.92 14.02 -2.57
C SER A 217 0.55 14.59 -2.91
N ALA A 218 -0.50 13.94 -2.44
CA ALA A 218 -1.75 14.64 -2.30
C ALA A 218 -1.51 15.70 -1.22
N CYS A 219 -1.16 16.92 -1.64
CA CYS A 219 -1.07 18.03 -0.74
C CYS A 219 -2.41 18.15 -0.02
N ALA A 220 -2.39 18.15 1.29
CA ALA A 220 -3.60 18.51 2.03
C ALA A 220 -3.92 19.97 1.80
N PHE A 221 -2.86 20.77 1.62
CA PHE A 221 -2.97 22.21 1.30
C PHE A 221 -1.87 22.59 0.31
N GLU A 222 -2.22 23.41 -0.68
CA GLU A 222 -1.30 23.98 -1.66
C GLU A 222 -1.22 25.49 -1.51
N VAL A 223 -0.01 26.04 -1.48
CA VAL A 223 0.22 27.50 -1.44
C VAL A 223 1.36 27.84 -2.40
N GLY A 224 0.99 28.31 -3.58
CA GLY A 224 1.97 28.50 -4.67
C GLY A 224 2.60 27.18 -5.08
N SER A 225 3.92 27.07 -4.97
CA SER A 225 4.66 25.82 -5.21
C SER A 225 4.81 24.95 -3.96
N LEU A 226 4.37 25.40 -2.79
CA LEU A 226 4.50 24.66 -1.55
C LEU A 226 3.33 23.69 -1.38
N CYS A 227 3.68 22.47 -1.06
CA CYS A 227 2.75 21.39 -0.74
C CYS A 227 2.86 21.07 0.76
N PHE A 228 1.74 21.07 1.46
CA PHE A 228 1.67 20.77 2.89
C PHE A 228 0.89 19.48 3.14
N SER A 229 1.40 18.64 4.04
CA SER A 229 0.68 17.45 4.50
C SER A 229 -0.53 17.82 5.35
N ALA A 230 -1.42 16.84 5.57
CA ALA A 230 -2.29 16.90 6.73
C ALA A 230 -1.45 16.93 8.03
N PRO A 231 -1.97 17.51 9.11
CA PRO A 231 -1.30 17.52 10.41
C PRO A 231 -0.97 16.09 10.88
N TYR A 232 0.23 15.91 11.37
CA TYR A 232 0.66 14.66 12.01
C TYR A 232 0.90 14.88 13.49
N GLN A 233 0.18 14.13 14.32
CA GLN A 233 0.37 14.13 15.77
C GLN A 233 1.26 12.95 16.16
N PRO A 234 2.49 13.19 16.64
CA PRO A 234 3.33 12.12 17.16
C PRO A 234 2.68 11.43 18.37
N THR A 235 2.46 10.13 18.29
CA THR A 235 1.89 9.33 19.39
C THR A 235 2.95 8.82 20.37
N LYS A 236 4.22 8.79 19.94
CA LYS A 236 5.37 8.42 20.76
C LYS A 236 6.45 9.47 20.62
N PRO A 237 7.05 9.91 21.72
CA PRO A 237 8.18 10.83 21.68
C PRO A 237 9.43 10.11 21.20
N MET A 238 10.38 10.87 20.68
CA MET A 238 11.76 10.41 20.54
C MET A 238 12.46 10.54 21.89
N THR A 239 13.17 9.52 22.30
CA THR A 239 14.00 9.58 23.48
C THR A 239 15.27 10.40 23.21
N LYS A 240 15.91 10.91 24.29
CA LYS A 240 17.19 11.61 24.13
C LYS A 240 18.23 10.76 23.43
N ALA A 241 18.34 9.47 23.78
CA ALA A 241 19.31 8.55 23.18
C ALA A 241 19.05 8.34 21.68
N GLU A 242 17.79 8.16 21.27
CA GLU A 242 17.41 8.07 19.86
C GLU A 242 17.71 9.37 19.11
N CYS A 243 17.39 10.53 19.72
CA CYS A 243 17.68 11.82 19.11
C CYS A 243 19.19 12.01 18.91
N GLU A 244 20.03 11.76 19.92
CA GLU A 244 21.49 11.88 19.81
C GLU A 244 22.08 10.93 18.77
N ALA A 245 21.51 9.74 18.60
CA ALA A 245 21.93 8.77 17.59
C ALA A 245 21.53 9.18 16.15
N GLU A 246 20.42 9.91 16.00
CA GLU A 246 19.80 10.18 14.71
C GLU A 246 19.81 11.66 14.30
N LYS A 247 20.23 12.58 15.19
CA LYS A 247 20.11 14.03 14.98
C LYS A 247 20.73 14.53 13.68
N ASP A 248 21.90 14.01 13.29
CA ASP A 248 22.59 14.40 12.07
C ASP A 248 21.83 13.92 10.83
N THR A 249 21.21 12.75 10.89
CA THR A 249 20.38 12.21 9.81
C THR A 249 19.16 13.10 9.55
N TRP A 250 18.55 13.62 10.61
CA TRP A 250 17.33 14.43 10.51
C TRP A 250 17.61 15.95 10.53
N GLY A 251 18.86 16.36 10.61
CA GLY A 251 19.25 17.77 10.67
C GLY A 251 18.85 18.47 11.96
N ILE A 252 18.68 17.73 13.06
CA ILE A 252 18.34 18.27 14.37
C ILE A 252 19.62 18.80 15.02
N SER A 253 19.70 20.10 15.26
CA SER A 253 20.88 20.73 15.81
C SER A 253 21.16 20.36 17.25
N GLN A 254 20.13 20.15 18.07
CA GLN A 254 20.24 19.87 19.49
C GLN A 254 19.08 19.01 19.98
N CYS A 255 19.38 17.96 20.76
CA CYS A 255 18.39 17.13 21.43
C CYS A 255 17.95 17.75 22.77
N THR A 256 16.82 17.31 23.31
CA THR A 256 16.33 17.73 24.63
C THR A 256 17.30 17.29 25.74
N SER A 257 17.25 18.01 26.88
CA SER A 257 18.04 17.62 28.07
C SER A 257 17.48 16.37 28.76
N SER A 258 18.29 15.74 29.59
CA SER A 258 17.86 14.56 30.32
C SER A 258 16.70 14.83 31.33
N ALA A 259 16.47 16.09 31.70
CA ALA A 259 15.35 16.52 32.53
C ALA A 259 14.01 16.51 31.75
N TYR A 260 14.04 16.41 30.43
CA TYR A 260 12.87 16.36 29.55
C TYR A 260 13.08 15.21 28.55
N PRO A 261 12.86 13.95 28.95
CA PRO A 261 13.26 12.78 28.17
C PRO A 261 12.38 12.52 26.95
N HIS A 262 11.28 13.24 26.80
CA HIS A 262 10.31 13.04 25.74
C HIS A 262 10.39 14.18 24.73
N ASP A 263 10.62 13.84 23.45
CA ASP A 263 10.76 14.80 22.38
C ASP A 263 9.77 14.52 21.25
N TYR A 264 8.56 15.07 21.40
CA TYR A 264 7.51 14.93 20.37
C TYR A 264 7.81 15.75 19.11
N TRP A 265 8.51 16.90 19.25
CA TRP A 265 8.93 17.66 18.09
C TRP A 265 9.94 16.89 17.25
N ALA A 266 10.97 16.30 17.83
CA ALA A 266 11.95 15.49 17.10
C ALA A 266 11.30 14.25 16.46
N ALA A 267 10.32 13.63 17.12
CA ALA A 267 9.52 12.55 16.51
C ALA A 267 8.74 13.05 15.29
N GLY A 268 8.23 14.27 15.32
CA GLY A 268 7.60 14.93 14.18
C GLY A 268 8.60 15.21 13.06
N VAL A 269 9.80 15.71 13.39
CA VAL A 269 10.89 15.93 12.42
C VAL A 269 11.27 14.62 11.72
N ARG A 270 11.43 13.54 12.48
CA ARG A 270 11.69 12.19 11.93
C ARG A 270 10.57 11.73 10.99
N HIS A 271 9.30 11.96 11.37
CA HIS A 271 8.16 11.61 10.54
C HIS A 271 8.17 12.36 9.20
N CYS A 272 8.52 13.63 9.19
CA CYS A 272 8.62 14.43 7.97
C CYS A 272 9.85 14.07 7.10
N GLY A 273 10.78 13.25 7.58
CA GLY A 273 12.01 12.92 6.87
C GLY A 273 13.11 13.98 7.01
N GLY A 274 13.09 14.75 8.10
CA GLY A 274 14.10 15.74 8.46
C GLY A 274 13.55 17.14 8.66
N ILE A 275 14.37 17.99 9.31
CA ILE A 275 13.99 19.36 9.68
C ILE A 275 13.65 20.23 8.47
N SER A 276 14.31 20.03 7.34
CA SER A 276 14.08 20.77 6.09
C SER A 276 12.69 20.50 5.50
N LYS A 277 12.08 19.39 5.87
CA LYS A 277 10.76 18.95 5.45
C LYS A 277 9.64 19.29 6.46
N VAL A 278 9.97 19.88 7.57
CA VAL A 278 8.96 20.44 8.50
C VAL A 278 8.65 21.88 8.07
N ALA A 279 7.38 22.26 8.10
CA ALA A 279 6.97 23.63 7.80
C ALA A 279 7.57 24.61 8.80
N THR A 280 8.16 25.69 8.30
CA THR A 280 8.65 26.80 9.12
C THR A 280 7.50 27.70 9.58
N THR A 281 7.73 28.57 10.54
CA THR A 281 6.72 29.60 10.93
C THR A 281 6.32 30.48 9.74
N SER A 282 7.27 30.79 8.85
CA SER A 282 7.00 31.52 7.61
C SER A 282 6.11 30.74 6.63
N ASP A 283 6.35 29.43 6.49
CA ASP A 283 5.53 28.58 5.64
C ASP A 283 4.10 28.45 6.19
N LEU A 284 3.98 28.26 7.51
CA LEU A 284 2.68 28.20 8.19
C LEU A 284 1.92 29.54 8.14
N ALA A 285 2.64 30.67 8.14
CA ALA A 285 2.03 31.97 7.93
C ALA A 285 1.46 32.13 6.51
N LYS A 286 2.19 31.67 5.48
CA LYS A 286 1.69 31.63 4.10
C LYS A 286 0.47 30.73 3.96
N LEU A 287 0.51 29.55 4.59
CA LEU A 287 -0.63 28.65 4.65
C LEU A 287 -1.82 29.32 5.31
N ALA A 288 -1.66 29.94 6.48
CA ALA A 288 -2.71 30.67 7.17
C ALA A 288 -3.33 31.75 6.29
N ASN A 289 -2.52 32.60 5.68
CA ASN A 289 -3.01 33.67 4.80
C ASN A 289 -3.87 33.16 3.63
N THR A 290 -3.66 31.91 3.21
CA THR A 290 -4.48 31.27 2.15
C THR A 290 -5.79 30.72 2.69
N LEU A 291 -5.77 30.21 3.94
CA LEU A 291 -6.91 29.52 4.55
C LEU A 291 -7.89 30.47 5.26
N TYR A 292 -7.44 31.70 5.60
CA TYR A 292 -8.31 32.68 6.24
C TYR A 292 -8.93 33.60 5.18
N LYS A 293 -10.25 33.77 5.25
CA LYS A 293 -11.04 34.69 4.44
C LYS A 293 -11.77 35.65 5.39
N ASP A 294 -11.62 36.94 5.15
CA ASP A 294 -12.23 37.98 5.99
C ASP A 294 -11.91 37.81 7.49
N GLY A 295 -10.69 37.38 7.80
CA GLY A 295 -10.22 37.18 9.17
C GLY A 295 -10.77 35.90 9.84
N LYS A 296 -11.47 35.03 9.11
CA LYS A 296 -12.00 33.77 9.62
C LYS A 296 -11.39 32.59 8.87
N LEU A 297 -11.07 31.54 9.61
CA LEU A 297 -10.61 30.28 9.04
C LEU A 297 -11.75 29.63 8.24
N ASP A 298 -11.45 29.21 7.01
CA ASP A 298 -12.38 28.41 6.20
C ASP A 298 -12.77 27.12 6.92
N SER A 299 -14.06 26.78 6.90
CA SER A 299 -14.61 25.65 7.65
C SER A 299 -14.04 24.30 7.22
N ASN A 300 -13.79 24.10 5.92
CA ASN A 300 -13.20 22.87 5.41
C ASN A 300 -11.72 22.78 5.79
N ALA A 301 -11.02 23.93 5.76
CA ALA A 301 -9.65 24.01 6.23
C ALA A 301 -9.56 23.75 7.73
N ALA A 302 -10.49 24.24 8.54
CA ALA A 302 -10.55 23.95 9.97
C ALA A 302 -10.66 22.44 10.25
N VAL A 303 -11.55 21.74 9.55
CA VAL A 303 -11.70 20.29 9.66
C VAL A 303 -10.41 19.57 9.22
N ALA A 304 -9.81 19.97 8.11
CA ALA A 304 -8.59 19.38 7.60
C ALA A 304 -7.37 19.61 8.51
N LEU A 305 -7.34 20.72 9.25
CA LEU A 305 -6.34 21.03 10.28
C LEU A 305 -6.64 20.40 11.64
N GLY A 306 -7.78 19.72 11.80
CA GLY A 306 -8.20 19.13 13.07
C GLY A 306 -8.70 20.16 14.09
N ILE A 307 -9.09 21.37 13.66
CA ILE A 307 -9.58 22.45 14.53
C ILE A 307 -11.09 22.25 14.74
N THR A 308 -11.46 21.70 15.89
CA THR A 308 -12.86 21.35 16.23
C THR A 308 -13.50 22.27 17.29
N GLY A 309 -13.00 23.50 17.44
CA GLY A 309 -13.57 24.48 18.38
C GLY A 309 -12.59 25.23 19.27
N SER A 310 -11.36 24.73 19.45
CA SER A 310 -10.27 25.41 20.14
C SER A 310 -9.10 25.67 19.18
N ASP A 311 -8.26 26.64 19.53
CA ASP A 311 -7.06 26.92 18.78
C ASP A 311 -6.11 25.73 18.84
N ILE A 312 -5.45 25.42 17.71
CA ILE A 312 -4.42 24.41 17.62
C ILE A 312 -3.07 25.06 17.33
N THR A 313 -2.02 24.59 17.98
CA THR A 313 -0.67 25.06 17.75
C THR A 313 0.17 23.95 17.14
N PHE A 314 0.79 24.21 16.01
CA PHE A 314 1.70 23.30 15.31
C PHE A 314 3.13 23.60 15.69
N TYR A 315 3.95 22.57 15.85
CA TYR A 315 5.39 22.73 15.91
C TYR A 315 5.94 23.16 14.54
N ALA A 316 6.90 24.08 14.54
CA ALA A 316 7.60 24.53 13.35
C ALA A 316 9.06 24.06 13.32
N ALA A 317 9.69 24.16 12.16
CA ALA A 317 11.10 23.84 11.98
C ALA A 317 12.05 24.86 12.64
N ASP A 318 11.59 26.10 12.79
CA ASP A 318 12.46 27.21 13.20
C ASP A 318 12.83 27.14 14.66
N GLY A 319 14.03 27.65 14.99
CA GLY A 319 14.41 28.10 16.32
C GLY A 319 14.53 27.03 17.39
N GLY A 320 14.85 25.80 17.02
CA GLY A 320 15.00 24.69 17.95
C GLY A 320 16.32 24.74 18.70
N GLY A 321 16.37 25.39 19.87
CA GLY A 321 17.46 25.30 20.82
C GLY A 321 17.02 24.54 22.08
N GLY A 322 17.56 23.35 22.31
CA GLY A 322 17.36 22.61 23.55
C GLY A 322 15.89 22.21 23.81
N ARG A 323 15.26 22.80 24.85
CA ARG A 323 13.92 22.47 25.32
C ARG A 323 12.79 23.05 24.48
N TYR A 324 13.00 24.21 23.86
CA TYR A 324 11.95 25.02 23.24
C TYR A 324 12.14 25.16 21.73
N VAL A 325 11.02 25.16 21.02
CA VAL A 325 10.94 25.39 19.58
C VAL A 325 9.90 26.46 19.27
N TRP A 326 9.91 26.94 18.06
CA TRP A 326 8.83 27.79 17.54
C TRP A 326 7.67 26.93 17.06
N GLY A 327 6.53 27.58 16.95
CA GLY A 327 5.34 26.99 16.34
C GLY A 327 4.43 28.07 15.79
N TYR A 328 3.28 27.62 15.31
CA TYR A 328 2.27 28.49 14.71
C TYR A 328 0.87 28.08 15.20
N GLU A 329 0.13 29.04 15.71
CA GLU A 329 -1.23 28.86 16.23
C GLU A 329 -2.25 29.23 15.17
N PHE A 330 -3.22 28.35 14.97
CA PHE A 330 -4.39 28.56 14.13
C PHE A 330 -5.62 28.54 15.04
N GLY A 331 -6.35 29.65 15.09
CA GLY A 331 -7.63 29.76 15.77
C GLY A 331 -8.74 30.06 14.76
N GLN A 332 -9.98 30.14 15.23
CA GLN A 332 -11.11 30.39 14.32
C GLN A 332 -11.08 31.80 13.69
N ASN A 333 -10.60 32.79 14.41
CA ASN A 333 -10.61 34.20 14.01
C ASN A 333 -9.22 34.86 14.00
N SER A 334 -8.17 34.11 14.27
CA SER A 334 -6.81 34.64 14.31
C SER A 334 -5.78 33.54 14.12
N HIS A 335 -4.61 33.94 13.65
CA HIS A 335 -3.46 33.05 13.56
C HIS A 335 -2.19 33.83 13.91
N ARG A 336 -1.18 33.17 14.47
CA ARG A 336 0.07 33.82 14.85
C ARG A 336 1.21 32.85 15.12
N ALA A 337 2.45 33.34 14.95
CA ALA A 337 3.61 32.62 15.41
C ALA A 337 3.66 32.54 16.97
N ARG A 338 4.12 31.42 17.47
CA ARG A 338 4.33 31.16 18.90
C ARG A 338 5.79 30.79 19.16
N SER A 339 6.41 31.41 20.15
CA SER A 339 7.74 31.04 20.65
C SER A 339 7.63 30.23 21.92
N GLY A 340 8.70 29.49 22.25
CA GLY A 340 8.81 28.81 23.55
C GLY A 340 7.90 27.61 23.73
N LEU A 341 7.56 26.91 22.64
CA LEU A 341 6.81 25.66 22.74
C LEU A 341 7.73 24.56 23.28
N ASN A 342 7.28 23.92 24.34
CA ASN A 342 8.03 22.84 24.96
C ASN A 342 7.96 21.58 24.07
N ARG A 343 9.10 20.98 23.74
CA ARG A 343 9.21 19.82 22.84
C ARG A 343 8.62 18.53 23.45
N ASP A 344 8.38 18.49 24.76
CA ASP A 344 7.77 17.37 25.45
C ASP A 344 6.23 17.39 25.49
N TRP A 345 5.60 18.40 24.89
CA TRP A 345 4.14 18.46 24.77
C TRP A 345 3.64 17.53 23.67
N ASN A 346 2.75 16.62 24.05
CA ASN A 346 2.20 15.61 23.15
C ASN A 346 0.94 16.03 22.40
N ASP A 347 0.50 17.27 22.54
CA ASP A 347 -0.70 17.85 21.93
C ASP A 347 -0.39 18.81 20.78
N ARG A 348 0.86 18.83 20.30
CA ARG A 348 1.30 19.71 19.23
C ARG A 348 1.67 18.89 17.98
N PRO A 349 0.84 18.93 16.94
CA PRO A 349 1.17 18.28 15.68
C PRO A 349 2.24 19.04 14.90
N VAL A 350 2.80 18.37 13.90
CA VAL A 350 3.63 18.98 12.85
C VAL A 350 2.90 18.93 11.50
N ILE A 351 3.27 19.85 10.61
CA ILE A 351 2.89 19.81 9.20
C ILE A 351 4.17 19.65 8.40
N CYS A 352 4.23 18.59 7.57
CA CYS A 352 5.34 18.39 6.66
C CYS A 352 5.13 19.23 5.40
N LYS A 353 6.23 19.68 4.79
CA LYS A 353 6.22 20.37 3.50
C LYS A 353 7.02 19.61 2.46
N GLY A 354 6.56 19.63 1.22
CA GLY A 354 7.24 19.19 0.01
C GLY A 354 7.48 20.37 -0.93
N ASN A 355 8.36 20.16 -1.87
CA ASN A 355 8.64 21.11 -2.96
C ASN A 355 7.74 20.85 -4.14
#